data_04b0f96b4ac0176afb7e004be527af0b
#
_entry.id   04b0f96b4ac0176afb7e004be527af0b
#
_cell.length_a   1.000
_cell.length_b   1.000
_cell.length_c   1.000
_cell.angle_alpha   90.00
_cell.angle_beta   90.00
_cell.angle_gamma   90.00
#
_symmetry.space_group_name_H-M   'P 1'
#
loop_
_entity.id
_entity.type
_entity.pdbx_description
1 polymer ?
#
loop_
_entity_poly.entity_id
_entity_poly.type
_entity_poly.pdbx_seq_one_letter_code
_entity_poly.pdbx_strand_id
1 'polypeptide(L)'
;MTLKTFAQLWASAVDAHTDESFLVFRSQRTPDHHWTYGQFDTAVTAAAATMQARGVEPGSRIHMCLRNCPGFVAIWLAAASIGAVIVPVDPTSSRRELARQIERTAPALGVVWSEREADYRDAAPDDLPVIVLDETPADIAPGGPLHAEPALSAGEQPGHTTADKSRGWPPSSLDPLAIMFTSGTTSEPKGVVLTQANYRYVGERMAELADLRAEHRWLVVLPLFHANAQYYCFASAIAAGASVALVDRFSASGWAQQAGELGATHASLFAAPIRMILARTPENAPRLQLTHVWYAQNLAKGHFAALEELCGVAPRQLYGMTETTAVVCCDRSDDPQHDSIGTVVPGREILLVSPTSGLTAAEGEPGLLFVSGRRGIELFAEYMDNPQANGQAFDSTMPQAAIADAARSDADAEPTTADRPDDASETVWFFTGDILSRNSDGSLHFVGRADDVVKVAGENVSLTEVEAALAETPGVLEVAVIAVPDPVRDVVTSAYVVPADPDSPPKRTELEDFAAANLPKAARPHHWQLVDALPRTSVGKIRRFALNRPSN
;
A
#
# COMPACT_ATOMS: atom_id res chain seq x y z
N MET A 1 -4.24 -29.74 1.23
CA MET A 1 -5.34 -28.92 1.80
C MET A 1 -5.64 -27.82 0.79
N THR A 2 -6.89 -27.68 0.32
CA THR A 2 -7.26 -26.60 -0.62
C THR A 2 -7.10 -25.27 0.09
N LEU A 3 -6.35 -24.34 -0.51
CA LEU A 3 -6.18 -22.98 0.03
C LEU A 3 -7.56 -22.29 0.11
N LYS A 4 -7.92 -21.77 1.28
CA LYS A 4 -9.16 -21.00 1.43
C LYS A 4 -9.06 -19.67 0.69
N THR A 5 -10.17 -19.13 0.23
CA THR A 5 -10.25 -17.83 -0.44
C THR A 5 -10.40 -16.68 0.56
N PHE A 6 -10.21 -15.43 0.10
CA PHE A 6 -10.51 -14.24 0.91
C PHE A 6 -12.02 -14.12 1.21
N ALA A 7 -12.87 -14.51 0.24
CA ALA A 7 -14.33 -14.61 0.49
C ALA A 7 -14.66 -15.57 1.63
N GLN A 8 -13.97 -16.70 1.73
CA GLN A 8 -14.15 -17.64 2.85
C GLN A 8 -13.61 -17.10 4.17
N LEU A 9 -12.54 -16.27 4.13
CA LEU A 9 -12.05 -15.58 5.32
C LEU A 9 -13.10 -14.59 5.84
N TRP A 10 -13.70 -13.78 4.96
CA TRP A 10 -14.81 -12.89 5.31
C TRP A 10 -15.99 -13.64 5.91
N ALA A 11 -16.48 -14.69 5.24
CA ALA A 11 -17.59 -15.48 5.75
C ALA A 11 -17.32 -16.07 7.14
N SER A 12 -16.08 -16.59 7.36
CA SER A 12 -15.68 -17.13 8.67
C SER A 12 -15.64 -16.03 9.75
N ALA A 13 -15.19 -14.81 9.41
CA ALA A 13 -15.18 -13.68 10.34
C ALA A 13 -16.62 -13.24 10.70
N VAL A 14 -17.54 -13.20 9.72
CA VAL A 14 -18.95 -12.89 9.94
C VAL A 14 -19.59 -13.91 10.88
N ASP A 15 -19.37 -15.20 10.62
CA ASP A 15 -19.93 -16.30 11.44
C ASP A 15 -19.42 -16.24 12.89
N ALA A 16 -18.14 -15.88 13.09
CA ALA A 16 -17.53 -15.85 14.42
C ALA A 16 -17.84 -14.56 15.19
N HIS A 17 -18.07 -13.42 14.50
CA HIS A 17 -18.12 -12.09 15.09
C HIS A 17 -19.38 -11.29 14.67
N THR A 18 -20.50 -11.98 14.37
CA THR A 18 -21.73 -11.38 13.79
C THR A 18 -22.16 -10.08 14.46
N ASP A 19 -22.17 -10.05 15.80
CA ASP A 19 -22.65 -8.92 16.60
C ASP A 19 -21.53 -7.96 17.02
N GLU A 20 -20.27 -8.27 16.70
CA GLU A 20 -19.13 -7.43 17.02
C GLU A 20 -18.92 -6.32 15.98
N SER A 21 -18.31 -5.20 16.42
CA SER A 21 -18.05 -4.05 15.55
C SER A 21 -17.08 -4.42 14.43
N PHE A 22 -17.46 -4.18 13.18
CA PHE A 22 -16.58 -4.31 12.02
C PHE A 22 -16.08 -2.96 11.54
N LEU A 23 -17.01 -2.04 11.22
CA LEU A 23 -16.68 -0.77 10.59
C LEU A 23 -17.30 0.41 11.34
N VAL A 24 -16.48 1.39 11.64
CA VAL A 24 -16.90 2.73 12.04
C VAL A 24 -16.50 3.68 10.93
N PHE A 25 -17.45 4.40 10.35
CA PHE A 25 -17.17 5.38 9.30
C PHE A 25 -17.34 6.79 9.84
N ARG A 26 -16.29 7.59 9.72
CA ARG A 26 -16.27 9.02 10.04
C ARG A 26 -16.19 9.85 8.78
N SER A 27 -17.14 10.77 8.63
CA SER A 27 -17.16 11.75 7.55
C SER A 27 -17.48 13.14 8.09
N GLN A 28 -17.00 14.18 7.41
CA GLN A 28 -17.41 15.55 7.72
C GLN A 28 -18.83 15.87 7.25
N ARG A 29 -19.42 15.00 6.41
CA ARG A 29 -20.73 15.21 5.77
C ARG A 29 -21.88 14.53 6.51
N THR A 30 -21.58 13.51 7.32
CA THR A 30 -22.57 12.71 8.04
C THR A 30 -22.09 12.42 9.47
N PRO A 31 -22.99 12.16 10.43
CA PRO A 31 -22.59 11.60 11.71
C PRO A 31 -21.84 10.28 11.55
N ASP A 32 -21.03 9.91 12.57
CA ASP A 32 -20.38 8.62 12.59
C ASP A 32 -21.40 7.49 12.47
N HIS A 33 -21.09 6.50 11.64
CA HIS A 33 -21.94 5.35 11.42
C HIS A 33 -21.19 4.06 11.77
N HIS A 34 -21.89 3.12 12.40
CA HIS A 34 -21.33 1.88 12.92
C HIS A 34 -22.05 0.69 12.32
N TRP A 35 -21.27 -0.33 11.93
CA TRP A 35 -21.78 -1.62 11.50
C TRP A 35 -21.09 -2.74 12.27
N THR A 36 -21.88 -3.73 12.67
CA THR A 36 -21.34 -5.03 13.07
C THR A 36 -20.94 -5.83 11.82
N TYR A 37 -20.20 -6.94 12.02
CA TYR A 37 -19.88 -7.86 10.93
C TYR A 37 -21.14 -8.32 10.20
N GLY A 38 -22.18 -8.76 10.93
CA GLY A 38 -23.43 -9.22 10.33
C GLY A 38 -24.22 -8.14 9.60
N GLN A 39 -24.25 -6.90 10.15
CA GLN A 39 -24.89 -5.78 9.48
C GLN A 39 -24.17 -5.41 8.19
N PHE A 40 -22.83 -5.44 8.20
CA PHE A 40 -22.04 -5.14 7.02
C PHE A 40 -22.13 -6.24 5.96
N ASP A 41 -22.21 -7.52 6.36
CA ASP A 41 -22.43 -8.64 5.43
C ASP A 41 -23.77 -8.54 4.69
N THR A 42 -24.78 -8.01 5.36
CA THR A 42 -26.06 -7.68 4.69
C THR A 42 -25.86 -6.67 3.54
N ALA A 43 -25.06 -5.62 3.76
CA ALA A 43 -24.72 -4.65 2.72
C ALA A 43 -23.84 -5.27 1.61
N VAL A 44 -22.90 -6.14 1.97
CA VAL A 44 -22.06 -6.90 1.02
C VAL A 44 -22.91 -7.79 0.11
N THR A 45 -23.88 -8.50 0.69
CA THR A 45 -24.83 -9.36 -0.05
C THR A 45 -25.70 -8.54 -1.00
N ALA A 46 -26.21 -7.39 -0.55
CA ALA A 46 -26.99 -6.47 -1.39
C ALA A 46 -26.16 -5.90 -2.55
N ALA A 47 -24.90 -5.49 -2.28
CA ALA A 47 -23.98 -5.02 -3.31
C ALA A 47 -23.69 -6.12 -4.34
N ALA A 48 -23.46 -7.36 -3.92
CA ALA A 48 -23.26 -8.50 -4.81
C ALA A 48 -24.46 -8.71 -5.75
N ALA A 49 -25.68 -8.75 -5.22
CA ALA A 49 -26.92 -8.86 -6.00
C ALA A 49 -27.08 -7.67 -6.99
N THR A 50 -26.76 -6.46 -6.53
CA THR A 50 -26.82 -5.24 -7.35
C THR A 50 -25.85 -5.30 -8.53
N MET A 51 -24.63 -5.77 -8.32
CA MET A 51 -23.62 -5.93 -9.37
C MET A 51 -24.02 -7.03 -10.37
N GLN A 52 -24.49 -8.19 -9.89
CA GLN A 52 -24.98 -9.28 -10.74
C GLN A 52 -26.17 -8.84 -11.58
N ALA A 53 -27.12 -8.07 -11.04
CA ALA A 53 -28.25 -7.51 -11.79
C ALA A 53 -27.81 -6.53 -12.89
N ARG A 54 -26.57 -6.01 -12.83
CA ARG A 54 -25.94 -5.15 -13.87
C ARG A 54 -24.99 -5.93 -14.81
N GLY A 55 -25.06 -7.26 -14.79
CA GLY A 55 -24.30 -8.10 -15.69
C GLY A 55 -22.88 -8.42 -15.23
N VAL A 56 -22.53 -8.20 -13.95
CA VAL A 56 -21.25 -8.63 -13.41
C VAL A 56 -21.26 -10.15 -13.21
N GLU A 57 -20.34 -10.84 -13.87
CA GLU A 57 -20.13 -12.27 -13.81
C GLU A 57 -18.75 -12.60 -13.21
N PRO A 58 -18.46 -13.85 -12.82
CA PRO A 58 -17.12 -14.24 -12.39
C PRO A 58 -16.06 -13.84 -13.42
N GLY A 59 -14.95 -13.23 -12.95
CA GLY A 59 -13.89 -12.67 -13.80
C GLY A 59 -14.18 -11.28 -14.35
N SER A 60 -15.41 -10.76 -14.25
CA SER A 60 -15.74 -9.39 -14.64
C SER A 60 -14.95 -8.37 -13.83
N ARG A 61 -14.46 -7.32 -14.49
CA ARG A 61 -13.73 -6.24 -13.84
C ARG A 61 -14.67 -5.10 -13.48
N ILE A 62 -14.49 -4.53 -12.28
CA ILE A 62 -15.27 -3.41 -11.73
C ILE A 62 -14.31 -2.24 -11.53
N HIS A 63 -14.42 -1.21 -12.35
CA HIS A 63 -13.57 -0.02 -12.26
C HIS A 63 -14.11 0.94 -11.21
N MET A 64 -13.33 1.20 -10.15
CA MET A 64 -13.75 1.93 -8.96
C MET A 64 -12.99 3.25 -8.81
N CYS A 65 -13.64 4.36 -9.12
CA CYS A 65 -13.13 5.71 -8.94
C CYS A 65 -13.75 6.36 -7.70
N LEU A 66 -13.33 5.87 -6.51
CA LEU A 66 -13.91 6.21 -5.21
C LEU A 66 -12.85 6.61 -4.19
N ARG A 67 -13.22 7.51 -3.28
CA ARG A 67 -12.47 7.79 -2.04
C ARG A 67 -12.78 6.73 -0.97
N ASN A 68 -12.29 6.98 0.25
CA ASN A 68 -12.63 6.17 1.41
C ASN A 68 -14.13 6.29 1.73
N CYS A 69 -14.86 5.20 1.56
CA CYS A 69 -16.30 5.14 1.86
C CYS A 69 -16.75 3.71 2.14
N PRO A 70 -17.88 3.51 2.84
CA PRO A 70 -18.41 2.17 3.10
C PRO A 70 -18.75 1.41 1.82
N GLY A 71 -19.21 2.12 0.77
CA GLY A 71 -19.52 1.53 -0.53
C GLY A 71 -18.31 0.86 -1.19
N PHE A 72 -17.11 1.44 -1.06
CA PHE A 72 -15.88 0.81 -1.54
C PHE A 72 -15.65 -0.57 -0.90
N VAL A 73 -15.76 -0.63 0.43
CA VAL A 73 -15.53 -1.87 1.19
C VAL A 73 -16.60 -2.92 0.85
N ALA A 74 -17.87 -2.50 0.74
CA ALA A 74 -18.98 -3.39 0.38
C ALA A 74 -18.77 -3.99 -1.03
N ILE A 75 -18.39 -3.18 -2.02
CA ILE A 75 -18.11 -3.64 -3.39
C ILE A 75 -16.93 -4.61 -3.42
N TRP A 76 -15.84 -4.30 -2.72
CA TRP A 76 -14.66 -5.17 -2.67
C TRP A 76 -14.99 -6.55 -2.09
N LEU A 77 -15.67 -6.61 -0.94
CA LEU A 77 -16.06 -7.87 -0.32
C LEU A 77 -17.12 -8.62 -1.15
N ALA A 78 -18.05 -7.89 -1.77
CA ALA A 78 -19.01 -8.46 -2.71
C ALA A 78 -18.32 -9.05 -3.94
N ALA A 79 -17.36 -8.34 -4.55
CA ALA A 79 -16.56 -8.83 -5.68
C ALA A 79 -15.81 -10.12 -5.30
N ALA A 80 -15.21 -10.17 -4.10
CA ALA A 80 -14.58 -11.39 -3.58
C ALA A 80 -15.57 -12.57 -3.54
N SER A 81 -16.82 -12.33 -3.13
CA SER A 81 -17.83 -13.39 -2.98
C SER A 81 -18.39 -13.92 -4.31
N ILE A 82 -18.45 -13.09 -5.36
CA ILE A 82 -18.99 -13.46 -6.68
C ILE A 82 -17.90 -13.75 -7.71
N GLY A 83 -16.62 -13.75 -7.33
CA GLY A 83 -15.50 -13.99 -8.24
C GLY A 83 -15.21 -12.85 -9.22
N ALA A 84 -15.67 -11.64 -8.94
CA ALA A 84 -15.36 -10.44 -9.73
C ALA A 84 -14.04 -9.80 -9.29
N VAL A 85 -13.50 -8.92 -10.13
CA VAL A 85 -12.18 -8.29 -9.95
C VAL A 85 -12.34 -6.79 -9.81
N ILE A 86 -11.96 -6.23 -8.67
CA ILE A 86 -11.94 -4.77 -8.50
C ILE A 86 -10.73 -4.15 -9.20
N VAL A 87 -10.93 -2.98 -9.78
CA VAL A 87 -9.90 -2.12 -10.36
C VAL A 87 -9.98 -0.76 -9.65
N PRO A 88 -9.41 -0.65 -8.44
CA PRO A 88 -9.45 0.59 -7.70
C PRO A 88 -8.46 1.59 -8.28
N VAL A 89 -8.93 2.82 -8.52
CA VAL A 89 -8.13 3.89 -9.10
C VAL A 89 -8.22 5.17 -8.28
N ASP A 90 -7.22 6.03 -8.43
CA ASP A 90 -7.20 7.34 -7.79
C ASP A 90 -8.38 8.20 -8.28
N PRO A 91 -9.30 8.63 -7.40
CA PRO A 91 -10.42 9.48 -7.80
C PRO A 91 -10.00 10.87 -8.29
N THR A 92 -8.74 11.26 -8.09
CA THR A 92 -8.18 12.51 -8.62
C THR A 92 -7.54 12.36 -10.00
N SER A 93 -7.53 11.13 -10.56
CA SER A 93 -7.01 10.85 -11.90
C SER A 93 -7.64 11.77 -12.94
N SER A 94 -6.81 12.24 -13.87
CA SER A 94 -7.28 13.02 -15.02
C SER A 94 -8.19 12.18 -15.92
N ARG A 95 -9.07 12.85 -16.68
CA ARG A 95 -9.91 12.16 -17.68
C ARG A 95 -9.10 11.25 -18.60
N ARG A 96 -7.94 11.69 -19.04
CA ARG A 96 -7.04 10.89 -19.89
C ARG A 96 -6.52 9.63 -19.21
N GLU A 97 -6.20 9.72 -17.91
CA GLU A 97 -5.78 8.56 -17.13
C GLU A 97 -6.94 7.59 -16.91
N LEU A 98 -8.12 8.10 -16.57
CA LEU A 98 -9.34 7.28 -16.43
C LEU A 98 -9.66 6.54 -17.75
N ALA A 99 -9.66 7.22 -18.89
CA ALA A 99 -9.91 6.61 -20.20
C ALA A 99 -8.93 5.48 -20.50
N ARG A 100 -7.63 5.69 -20.24
CA ARG A 100 -6.60 4.65 -20.44
C ARG A 100 -6.79 3.44 -19.51
N GLN A 101 -7.15 3.68 -18.25
CA GLN A 101 -7.38 2.61 -17.28
C GLN A 101 -8.62 1.80 -17.67
N ILE A 102 -9.71 2.46 -18.06
CA ILE A 102 -10.94 1.83 -18.55
C ILE A 102 -10.66 1.02 -19.82
N GLU A 103 -9.98 1.60 -20.81
CA GLU A 103 -9.62 0.91 -22.04
C GLU A 103 -8.78 -0.36 -21.75
N ARG A 104 -7.74 -0.24 -20.92
CA ARG A 104 -6.85 -1.37 -20.59
C ARG A 104 -7.55 -2.46 -19.79
N THR A 105 -8.48 -2.10 -18.91
CA THR A 105 -9.14 -3.08 -18.04
C THR A 105 -10.46 -3.58 -18.59
N ALA A 106 -11.04 -2.95 -19.60
CA ALA A 106 -12.31 -3.31 -20.21
C ALA A 106 -13.36 -3.75 -19.16
N PRO A 107 -13.74 -2.88 -18.21
CA PRO A 107 -14.61 -3.25 -17.09
C PRO A 107 -16.04 -3.52 -17.57
N ALA A 108 -16.74 -4.45 -16.89
CA ALA A 108 -18.16 -4.68 -17.10
C ALA A 108 -19.03 -3.67 -16.31
N LEU A 109 -18.45 -3.01 -15.31
CA LEU A 109 -19.14 -2.04 -14.47
C LEU A 109 -18.18 -0.94 -14.02
N GLY A 110 -18.62 0.32 -14.12
CA GLY A 110 -17.99 1.46 -13.49
C GLY A 110 -18.68 1.81 -12.18
N VAL A 111 -17.90 2.21 -11.16
CA VAL A 111 -18.42 2.81 -9.94
C VAL A 111 -17.67 4.09 -9.66
N VAL A 112 -18.39 5.19 -9.52
CA VAL A 112 -17.80 6.51 -9.44
C VAL A 112 -18.43 7.36 -8.33
N TRP A 113 -17.62 8.21 -7.70
CA TRP A 113 -18.10 9.24 -6.81
C TRP A 113 -18.90 10.32 -7.58
N SER A 114 -20.05 10.77 -7.03
CA SER A 114 -20.99 11.69 -7.70
C SER A 114 -20.33 12.97 -8.21
N GLU A 115 -19.36 13.56 -7.49
CA GLU A 115 -18.66 14.76 -7.95
C GLU A 115 -17.71 14.50 -9.15
N ARG A 116 -17.43 13.24 -9.49
CA ARG A 116 -16.58 12.84 -10.62
C ARG A 116 -17.37 12.19 -11.76
N GLU A 117 -18.68 12.08 -11.62
CA GLU A 117 -19.53 11.39 -12.60
C GLU A 117 -19.36 11.92 -14.02
N ALA A 118 -19.39 13.24 -14.20
CA ALA A 118 -19.26 13.86 -15.52
C ALA A 118 -17.94 13.52 -16.21
N ASP A 119 -16.81 13.72 -15.50
CA ASP A 119 -15.48 13.39 -16.02
C ASP A 119 -15.32 11.91 -16.31
N TYR A 120 -15.92 11.06 -15.47
CA TYR A 120 -15.88 9.61 -15.61
C TYR A 120 -16.66 9.14 -16.84
N ARG A 121 -17.88 9.64 -17.03
CA ARG A 121 -18.72 9.30 -18.21
C ARG A 121 -18.08 9.78 -19.51
N ASP A 122 -17.44 10.95 -19.50
CA ASP A 122 -16.70 11.46 -20.64
C ASP A 122 -15.44 10.62 -20.98
N ALA A 123 -14.92 9.86 -20.02
CA ALA A 123 -13.76 8.98 -20.18
C ALA A 123 -14.15 7.54 -20.54
N ALA A 124 -15.39 7.14 -20.23
CA ALA A 124 -15.90 5.79 -20.39
C ALA A 124 -16.67 5.61 -21.72
N PRO A 125 -16.77 4.37 -22.25
CA PRO A 125 -17.69 4.05 -23.32
C PRO A 125 -19.15 4.34 -22.92
N ASP A 126 -19.98 4.79 -23.87
CA ASP A 126 -21.40 5.16 -23.62
C ASP A 126 -22.24 3.98 -23.09
N ASP A 127 -21.88 2.76 -23.44
CA ASP A 127 -22.57 1.53 -23.06
C ASP A 127 -22.06 0.91 -21.74
N LEU A 128 -21.03 1.48 -21.12
CA LEU A 128 -20.55 1.00 -19.82
C LEU A 128 -21.59 1.32 -18.72
N PRO A 129 -22.17 0.30 -18.05
CA PRO A 129 -23.00 0.55 -16.88
C PRO A 129 -22.20 1.26 -15.77
N VAL A 130 -22.79 2.30 -15.16
CA VAL A 130 -22.15 3.07 -14.09
C VAL A 130 -23.05 3.17 -12.89
N ILE A 131 -22.53 2.86 -11.69
CA ILE A 131 -23.14 3.17 -10.40
C ILE A 131 -22.49 4.45 -9.88
N VAL A 132 -23.32 5.41 -9.46
CA VAL A 132 -22.86 6.66 -8.85
C VAL A 132 -23.11 6.58 -7.35
N LEU A 133 -22.09 6.90 -6.55
CA LEU A 133 -22.14 6.90 -5.08
C LEU A 133 -21.91 8.31 -4.55
N ASP A 134 -22.61 8.67 -3.47
CA ASP A 134 -22.35 9.90 -2.72
C ASP A 134 -21.25 9.72 -1.66
N GLU A 135 -20.71 8.52 -1.54
CA GLU A 135 -19.69 8.12 -0.56
C GLU A 135 -20.15 8.32 0.89
N THR A 136 -21.40 7.97 1.13
CA THR A 136 -22.05 8.06 2.44
C THR A 136 -22.59 6.69 2.89
N PRO A 137 -22.97 6.55 4.17
CA PRO A 137 -23.66 5.34 4.64
C PRO A 137 -24.93 4.99 3.87
N ALA A 138 -25.59 5.99 3.27
CA ALA A 138 -26.83 5.78 2.50
C ALA A 138 -26.61 4.94 1.24
N ASP A 139 -25.40 4.93 0.67
CA ASP A 139 -25.11 4.17 -0.55
C ASP A 139 -25.30 2.67 -0.39
N ILE A 140 -25.08 2.15 0.82
CA ILE A 140 -25.19 0.72 1.18
C ILE A 140 -26.42 0.40 2.04
N ALA A 141 -27.24 1.42 2.37
CA ALA A 141 -28.47 1.24 3.10
C ALA A 141 -29.61 0.74 2.18
N PRO A 142 -30.71 0.18 2.73
CA PRO A 142 -31.90 -0.15 1.95
C PRO A 142 -32.39 1.04 1.13
N GLY A 143 -32.59 0.81 -0.17
CA GLY A 143 -32.95 1.86 -1.14
C GLY A 143 -31.81 2.69 -1.68
N GLY A 144 -30.57 2.45 -1.23
CA GLY A 144 -29.35 3.06 -1.79
C GLY A 144 -28.89 2.42 -3.10
N PRO A 145 -27.95 3.05 -3.82
CA PRO A 145 -27.50 2.60 -5.15
C PRO A 145 -26.85 1.22 -5.17
N LEU A 146 -26.34 0.74 -4.03
CA LEU A 146 -25.77 -0.61 -3.85
C LEU A 146 -26.75 -1.59 -3.19
N HIS A 147 -28.02 -1.22 -3.05
CA HIS A 147 -29.08 -2.05 -2.50
C HIS A 147 -30.22 -2.18 -3.50
N ALA A 148 -29.99 -2.93 -4.59
CA ALA A 148 -31.10 -3.24 -5.51
C ALA A 148 -32.15 -4.08 -4.76
N GLU A 149 -33.41 -3.70 -4.85
CA GLU A 149 -34.49 -4.61 -4.45
C GLU A 149 -34.38 -5.85 -5.33
N PRO A 150 -34.35 -7.07 -4.74
CA PRO A 150 -34.42 -8.28 -5.54
C PRO A 150 -35.69 -8.18 -6.40
N ALA A 151 -35.56 -8.39 -7.70
CA ALA A 151 -36.71 -8.53 -8.57
C ALA A 151 -37.58 -9.65 -7.95
N LEU A 152 -38.66 -9.27 -7.29
CA LEU A 152 -39.61 -10.19 -6.67
C LEU A 152 -40.14 -11.12 -7.76
N SER A 153 -39.55 -12.29 -7.91
CA SER A 153 -40.26 -13.43 -8.50
C SER A 153 -41.42 -13.72 -7.55
N ALA A 154 -42.65 -13.44 -8.02
CA ALA A 154 -43.85 -13.62 -7.23
C ALA A 154 -43.89 -15.02 -6.63
N GLY A 155 -43.68 -15.16 -5.33
CA GLY A 155 -43.93 -16.40 -4.61
C GLY A 155 -43.00 -16.81 -3.45
N GLU A 156 -41.89 -16.16 -3.18
CA GLU A 156 -41.02 -16.55 -2.07
C GLU A 156 -41.03 -15.56 -0.92
N GLN A 157 -41.43 -16.04 0.27
CA GLN A 157 -41.36 -15.28 1.53
C GLN A 157 -39.93 -15.20 2.02
N PRO A 158 -39.49 -14.07 2.67
CA PRO A 158 -38.18 -13.95 3.25
C PRO A 158 -38.05 -14.89 4.46
N GLY A 159 -37.54 -16.09 4.22
CA GLY A 159 -37.10 -17.00 5.28
C GLY A 159 -35.62 -16.75 5.56
N HIS A 160 -35.23 -16.69 6.83
CA HIS A 160 -33.84 -16.80 7.27
C HIS A 160 -33.22 -18.04 6.64
N THR A 161 -32.49 -17.87 5.55
CA THR A 161 -31.72 -18.95 4.96
C THR A 161 -30.26 -18.72 5.30
N THR A 162 -29.76 -19.61 6.17
CA THR A 162 -28.35 -20.02 6.25
C THR A 162 -27.68 -19.91 4.89
N ALA A 163 -26.47 -19.33 4.87
CA ALA A 163 -25.58 -19.15 3.72
C ALA A 163 -25.71 -20.33 2.73
N ASP A 164 -26.57 -20.23 1.74
CA ASP A 164 -26.77 -21.31 0.79
C ASP A 164 -27.29 -20.87 -0.58
N LYS A 165 -26.63 -21.45 -1.59
CA LYS A 165 -27.11 -21.84 -2.93
C LYS A 165 -27.43 -20.80 -3.99
N SER A 166 -27.56 -19.52 -3.71
CA SER A 166 -27.60 -18.49 -4.77
C SER A 166 -26.22 -17.98 -5.22
N ARG A 167 -25.17 -18.33 -4.51
CA ARG A 167 -23.77 -18.08 -4.89
C ARG A 167 -23.33 -19.17 -5.88
N GLY A 168 -23.69 -19.03 -7.13
CA GLY A 168 -23.43 -20.03 -8.18
C GLY A 168 -21.97 -20.26 -8.56
N TRP A 169 -21.02 -19.70 -7.82
CA TRP A 169 -19.58 -19.82 -8.07
C TRP A 169 -18.79 -19.73 -6.76
N PRO A 170 -18.23 -20.84 -6.25
CA PRO A 170 -17.19 -20.75 -5.24
C PRO A 170 -15.90 -20.29 -5.92
N PRO A 171 -15.38 -19.08 -5.64
CA PRO A 171 -14.12 -18.64 -6.25
C PRO A 171 -12.98 -19.58 -5.86
N SER A 172 -12.06 -19.81 -6.81
CA SER A 172 -10.80 -20.50 -6.53
C SER A 172 -9.84 -19.56 -5.79
N SER A 173 -8.94 -20.11 -5.01
CA SER A 173 -7.92 -19.34 -4.29
C SER A 173 -7.03 -18.53 -5.24
N LEU A 174 -6.78 -19.01 -6.45
CA LEU A 174 -5.95 -18.33 -7.44
C LEU A 174 -6.75 -17.43 -8.40
N ASP A 175 -8.08 -17.35 -8.26
CA ASP A 175 -8.86 -16.41 -9.06
C ASP A 175 -8.46 -14.96 -8.72
N PRO A 176 -8.30 -14.10 -9.74
CA PRO A 176 -8.03 -12.68 -9.52
C PRO A 176 -9.13 -12.01 -8.69
N LEU A 177 -8.74 -11.15 -7.76
CA LEU A 177 -9.65 -10.32 -6.96
C LEU A 177 -9.44 -8.83 -7.20
N ALA A 178 -8.21 -8.41 -7.48
CA ALA A 178 -7.92 -7.00 -7.74
C ALA A 178 -6.86 -6.81 -8.83
N ILE A 179 -6.95 -5.69 -9.54
CA ILE A 179 -5.88 -5.15 -10.37
C ILE A 179 -5.53 -3.77 -9.84
N MET A 180 -4.35 -3.65 -9.22
CA MET A 180 -3.87 -2.37 -8.67
C MET A 180 -2.81 -1.77 -9.59
N PHE A 181 -3.03 -0.53 -10.02
CA PHE A 181 -2.03 0.19 -10.81
C PHE A 181 -0.95 0.77 -9.90
N THR A 182 0.31 0.39 -10.18
CA THR A 182 1.47 0.94 -9.50
C THR A 182 2.20 1.93 -10.42
N SER A 183 2.58 3.09 -9.86
CA SER A 183 3.44 4.04 -10.54
C SER A 183 4.87 3.48 -10.57
N GLY A 184 5.22 2.79 -11.65
CA GLY A 184 6.61 2.42 -11.91
C GLY A 184 7.46 3.65 -12.27
N THR A 185 8.78 3.49 -12.25
CA THR A 185 9.75 4.47 -12.79
C THR A 185 9.61 4.65 -14.30
N THR A 186 8.90 3.74 -14.97
CA THR A 186 8.55 3.79 -16.41
C THR A 186 7.33 4.67 -16.64
N SER A 187 7.18 5.17 -17.87
CA SER A 187 6.15 6.13 -18.29
C SER A 187 4.70 5.63 -18.13
N GLU A 188 4.47 4.32 -18.00
CA GLU A 188 3.13 3.74 -17.85
C GLU A 188 2.98 2.91 -16.58
N PRO A 189 1.87 3.12 -15.80
CA PRO A 189 1.59 2.32 -14.62
C PRO A 189 1.36 0.84 -14.98
N LYS A 190 1.93 -0.07 -14.17
CA LYS A 190 1.72 -1.52 -14.31
C LYS A 190 0.49 -1.94 -13.50
N GLY A 191 -0.38 -2.75 -14.09
CA GLY A 191 -1.52 -3.36 -13.40
C GLY A 191 -1.09 -4.64 -12.68
N VAL A 192 -0.98 -4.59 -11.37
CA VAL A 192 -0.62 -5.75 -10.52
C VAL A 192 -1.86 -6.59 -10.29
N VAL A 193 -1.85 -7.83 -10.77
CA VAL A 193 -2.96 -8.78 -10.57
C VAL A 193 -2.79 -9.51 -9.24
N LEU A 194 -3.81 -9.42 -8.41
CA LEU A 194 -3.86 -9.97 -7.05
C LEU A 194 -5.02 -10.94 -6.93
N THR A 195 -4.76 -12.08 -6.31
CA THR A 195 -5.71 -13.18 -6.18
C THR A 195 -6.44 -13.18 -4.85
N GLN A 196 -7.45 -14.03 -4.72
CA GLN A 196 -8.11 -14.36 -3.46
C GLN A 196 -7.10 -14.86 -2.40
N ALA A 197 -6.12 -15.70 -2.80
CA ALA A 197 -5.10 -16.21 -1.90
C ALA A 197 -4.12 -15.12 -1.45
N ASN A 198 -3.77 -14.17 -2.32
CA ASN A 198 -2.94 -13.02 -1.92
C ASN A 198 -3.60 -12.22 -0.78
N TYR A 199 -4.89 -11.88 -0.92
CA TYR A 199 -5.61 -11.12 0.09
C TYR A 199 -5.78 -11.89 1.40
N ARG A 200 -6.03 -13.19 1.32
CA ARG A 200 -6.09 -14.03 2.51
C ARG A 200 -4.73 -14.12 3.19
N TYR A 201 -3.67 -14.42 2.43
CA TYR A 201 -2.31 -14.52 2.96
C TYR A 201 -1.88 -13.23 3.66
N VAL A 202 -2.10 -12.08 3.02
CA VAL A 202 -1.74 -10.79 3.62
C VAL A 202 -2.56 -10.52 4.88
N GLY A 203 -3.85 -10.80 4.88
CA GLY A 203 -4.71 -10.60 6.05
C GLY A 203 -4.22 -11.39 7.26
N GLU A 204 -3.99 -12.70 7.09
CA GLU A 204 -3.51 -13.58 8.17
C GLU A 204 -2.10 -13.15 8.65
N ARG A 205 -1.19 -12.87 7.71
CA ARG A 205 0.19 -12.51 8.05
C ARG A 205 0.30 -11.16 8.73
N MET A 206 -0.45 -10.16 8.26
CA MET A 206 -0.40 -8.82 8.85
C MET A 206 -1.11 -8.77 10.21
N ALA A 207 -2.14 -9.58 10.43
CA ALA A 207 -2.76 -9.74 11.75
C ALA A 207 -1.76 -10.31 12.77
N GLU A 208 -1.03 -11.36 12.38
CA GLU A 208 0.02 -11.97 13.23
C GLU A 208 1.13 -10.97 13.55
N LEU A 209 1.66 -10.24 12.56
CA LEU A 209 2.75 -9.30 12.76
C LEU A 209 2.38 -8.07 13.60
N ALA A 210 1.10 -7.70 13.62
CA ALA A 210 0.58 -6.59 14.45
C ALA A 210 0.11 -7.06 15.83
N ASP A 211 0.18 -8.34 16.16
CA ASP A 211 -0.52 -8.93 17.33
C ASP A 211 -1.97 -8.46 17.42
N LEU A 212 -2.65 -8.44 16.26
CA LEU A 212 -4.01 -7.90 16.14
C LEU A 212 -5.02 -8.92 16.69
N ARG A 213 -5.97 -8.42 17.50
CA ARG A 213 -7.02 -9.23 18.15
C ARG A 213 -8.38 -8.58 17.95
N ALA A 214 -9.44 -9.31 18.26
CA ALA A 214 -10.82 -8.87 18.04
C ALA A 214 -11.18 -7.54 18.76
N GLU A 215 -10.60 -7.29 19.92
CA GLU A 215 -10.81 -6.05 20.67
C GLU A 215 -10.11 -4.81 20.08
N HIS A 216 -9.21 -5.00 19.13
CA HIS A 216 -8.42 -3.94 18.53
C HIS A 216 -9.17 -3.21 17.39
N ARG A 217 -8.69 -1.99 17.09
CA ARG A 217 -9.25 -1.17 16.02
C ARG A 217 -8.17 -0.44 15.23
N TRP A 218 -8.15 -0.65 13.92
CA TRP A 218 -7.35 0.14 12.99
C TRP A 218 -7.95 1.51 12.74
N LEU A 219 -7.13 2.56 12.74
CA LEU A 219 -7.47 3.85 12.15
C LEU A 219 -6.99 3.90 10.70
N VAL A 220 -7.91 3.98 9.76
CA VAL A 220 -7.61 4.04 8.32
C VAL A 220 -7.92 5.42 7.77
N VAL A 221 -6.86 6.15 7.47
CA VAL A 221 -6.89 7.49 6.83
C VAL A 221 -6.25 7.48 5.45
N LEU A 222 -5.47 6.45 5.13
CA LEU A 222 -4.86 6.28 3.81
C LEU A 222 -5.90 5.78 2.79
N PRO A 223 -5.71 6.11 1.49
CA PRO A 223 -6.69 5.77 0.47
C PRO A 223 -6.90 4.27 0.29
N LEU A 224 -8.16 3.85 0.20
CA LEU A 224 -8.56 2.45 -0.04
C LEU A 224 -8.17 1.93 -1.43
N PHE A 225 -7.92 2.78 -2.41
CA PHE A 225 -7.45 2.33 -3.73
C PHE A 225 -5.97 1.91 -3.74
N HIS A 226 -5.30 1.94 -2.58
CA HIS A 226 -3.94 1.46 -2.39
C HIS A 226 -3.83 0.29 -1.44
N ALA A 227 -2.77 -0.49 -1.61
CA ALA A 227 -2.49 -1.71 -0.88
C ALA A 227 -2.45 -1.52 0.66
N ASN A 228 -1.88 -0.42 1.19
CA ASN A 228 -1.73 -0.23 2.63
C ASN A 228 -3.07 -0.37 3.39
N ALA A 229 -4.09 0.39 2.99
CA ALA A 229 -5.39 0.35 3.65
C ALA A 229 -6.08 -1.01 3.51
N GLN A 230 -6.04 -1.61 2.31
CA GLN A 230 -6.65 -2.90 2.04
C GLN A 230 -5.90 -4.04 2.72
N TYR A 231 -4.56 -4.10 2.56
CA TYR A 231 -3.74 -5.21 3.01
C TYR A 231 -3.51 -5.19 4.51
N TYR A 232 -2.94 -4.06 4.98
CA TYR A 232 -2.41 -4.01 6.34
C TYR A 232 -3.50 -3.75 7.38
N CYS A 233 -4.55 -3.03 6.99
CA CYS A 233 -5.60 -2.66 7.93
C CYS A 233 -6.87 -3.53 7.76
N PHE A 234 -7.55 -3.49 6.61
CA PHE A 234 -8.83 -4.19 6.45
C PHE A 234 -8.69 -5.71 6.40
N ALA A 235 -7.78 -6.24 5.56
CA ALA A 235 -7.62 -7.69 5.46
C ALA A 235 -7.14 -8.30 6.77
N SER A 236 -6.24 -7.62 7.51
CA SER A 236 -5.80 -8.07 8.83
C SER A 236 -6.89 -7.97 9.88
N ALA A 237 -7.74 -6.93 9.86
CA ALA A 237 -8.89 -6.82 10.75
C ALA A 237 -9.86 -7.97 10.53
N ILE A 238 -10.18 -8.29 9.28
CA ILE A 238 -11.04 -9.42 8.93
C ILE A 238 -10.45 -10.74 9.42
N ALA A 239 -9.13 -10.94 9.27
CA ALA A 239 -8.46 -12.16 9.72
C ALA A 239 -8.47 -12.33 11.26
N ALA A 240 -8.42 -11.23 12.01
CA ALA A 240 -8.39 -11.23 13.47
C ALA A 240 -9.76 -11.04 14.14
N GLY A 241 -10.84 -10.76 13.38
CA GLY A 241 -12.13 -10.35 13.94
C GLY A 241 -12.12 -8.94 14.53
N ALA A 242 -11.12 -8.13 14.20
CA ALA A 242 -10.95 -6.77 14.69
C ALA A 242 -11.82 -5.76 13.93
N SER A 243 -11.89 -4.52 14.43
CA SER A 243 -12.65 -3.45 13.79
C SER A 243 -11.77 -2.43 13.05
N VAL A 244 -12.39 -1.67 12.16
CA VAL A 244 -11.77 -0.58 11.42
C VAL A 244 -12.54 0.72 11.63
N ALA A 245 -11.83 1.79 11.97
CA ALA A 245 -12.32 3.16 11.91
C ALA A 245 -11.82 3.77 10.58
N LEU A 246 -12.72 3.90 9.61
CA LEU A 246 -12.45 4.46 8.29
C LEU A 246 -12.80 5.93 8.27
N VAL A 247 -11.86 6.78 7.89
CA VAL A 247 -12.06 8.22 7.74
C VAL A 247 -12.12 8.57 6.25
N ASP A 248 -13.12 9.36 5.85
CA ASP A 248 -13.36 9.74 4.45
C ASP A 248 -12.21 10.56 3.85
N ARG A 249 -11.58 11.41 4.67
CA ARG A 249 -10.49 12.30 4.24
C ARG A 249 -9.43 12.46 5.32
N PHE A 250 -8.18 12.30 4.95
CA PHE A 250 -7.04 12.59 5.82
C PHE A 250 -7.03 14.04 6.29
N SER A 251 -6.88 14.25 7.59
CA SER A 251 -6.70 15.55 8.23
C SER A 251 -5.48 15.51 9.14
N ALA A 252 -4.43 16.21 8.79
CA ALA A 252 -3.20 16.23 9.57
C ALA A 252 -3.40 16.81 10.99
N SER A 253 -4.13 17.93 11.10
CA SER A 253 -4.42 18.55 12.40
C SER A 253 -5.47 17.82 13.23
N GLY A 254 -6.34 17.04 12.58
CA GLY A 254 -7.42 16.28 13.25
C GLY A 254 -7.05 14.84 13.57
N TRP A 255 -5.93 14.33 13.09
CA TRP A 255 -5.60 12.91 13.16
C TRP A 255 -5.56 12.37 14.60
N ALA A 256 -4.85 13.05 15.50
CA ALA A 256 -4.73 12.63 16.89
C ALA A 256 -6.09 12.64 17.63
N GLN A 257 -6.90 13.67 17.40
CA GLN A 257 -8.25 13.75 17.94
C GLN A 257 -9.13 12.61 17.40
N GLN A 258 -9.12 12.37 16.10
CA GLN A 258 -9.88 11.29 15.47
C GLN A 258 -9.46 9.91 16.00
N ALA A 259 -8.15 9.68 16.16
CA ALA A 259 -7.63 8.44 16.74
C ALA A 259 -8.18 8.19 18.16
N GLY A 260 -8.16 9.21 19.02
CA GLY A 260 -8.68 9.11 20.38
C GLY A 260 -10.19 8.92 20.41
N GLU A 261 -10.96 9.74 19.69
CA GLU A 261 -12.43 9.68 19.68
C GLU A 261 -12.98 8.37 19.08
N LEU A 262 -12.30 7.82 18.07
CA LEU A 262 -12.69 6.57 17.44
C LEU A 262 -12.19 5.33 18.19
N GLY A 263 -11.44 5.51 19.27
CA GLY A 263 -10.90 4.40 20.07
C GLY A 263 -9.91 3.55 19.27
N ALA A 264 -9.09 4.18 18.44
CA ALA A 264 -8.06 3.49 17.67
C ALA A 264 -7.00 2.88 18.59
N THR A 265 -6.58 1.67 18.28
CA THR A 265 -5.45 0.98 18.94
C THR A 265 -4.27 0.80 18.00
N HIS A 266 -4.54 0.79 16.68
CA HIS A 266 -3.58 0.54 15.63
C HIS A 266 -3.64 1.62 14.55
N ALA A 267 -2.49 1.99 13.99
CA ALA A 267 -2.41 2.91 12.86
C ALA A 267 -1.33 2.47 11.86
N SER A 268 -1.53 2.80 10.57
CA SER A 268 -0.55 2.59 9.53
C SER A 268 -0.44 3.84 8.67
N LEU A 269 0.79 4.38 8.53
CA LEU A 269 1.05 5.66 7.90
C LEU A 269 2.26 5.58 6.94
N PHE A 270 2.44 6.63 6.15
CA PHE A 270 3.68 6.91 5.42
C PHE A 270 4.41 8.11 6.04
N ALA A 271 5.69 8.25 5.74
CA ALA A 271 6.51 9.34 6.29
C ALA A 271 5.94 10.74 6.00
N ALA A 272 5.36 10.97 4.80
CA ALA A 272 4.78 12.28 4.46
C ALA A 272 3.56 12.64 5.33
N PRO A 273 2.50 11.80 5.45
CA PRO A 273 1.44 12.01 6.43
C PRO A 273 1.94 12.21 7.86
N ILE A 274 2.95 11.45 8.31
CA ILE A 274 3.53 11.62 9.65
C ILE A 274 4.09 13.02 9.85
N ARG A 275 4.93 13.50 8.92
CA ARG A 275 5.46 14.87 8.99
C ARG A 275 4.36 15.93 9.02
N MET A 276 3.31 15.75 8.21
CA MET A 276 2.16 16.66 8.20
C MET A 276 1.40 16.64 9.53
N ILE A 277 1.20 15.47 10.13
CA ILE A 277 0.57 15.31 11.45
C ILE A 277 1.40 16.05 12.49
N LEU A 278 2.70 15.75 12.59
CA LEU A 278 3.60 16.36 13.59
C LEU A 278 3.68 17.89 13.45
N ALA A 279 3.70 18.41 12.21
CA ALA A 279 3.74 19.85 11.95
C ALA A 279 2.42 20.58 12.24
N ARG A 280 1.27 19.88 12.28
CA ARG A 280 -0.06 20.50 12.38
C ARG A 280 -0.88 20.05 13.58
N THR A 281 -0.40 19.10 14.36
CA THR A 281 -1.07 18.65 15.58
C THR A 281 -1.09 19.81 16.59
N PRO A 282 -2.27 20.24 17.08
CA PRO A 282 -2.36 21.30 18.08
C PRO A 282 -1.66 20.90 19.38
N GLU A 283 -1.08 21.88 20.09
CA GLU A 283 -0.40 21.64 21.39
C GLU A 283 -1.30 20.97 22.44
N ASN A 284 -2.61 21.22 22.38
CA ASN A 284 -3.60 20.63 23.27
C ASN A 284 -4.20 19.32 22.74
N ALA A 285 -3.66 18.75 21.67
CA ALA A 285 -4.13 17.46 21.15
C ALA A 285 -3.94 16.35 22.20
N PRO A 286 -4.84 15.34 22.23
CA PRO A 286 -4.69 14.23 23.15
C PRO A 286 -3.42 13.44 22.84
N ARG A 287 -2.67 13.09 23.88
CA ARG A 287 -1.66 12.03 23.77
C ARG A 287 -2.38 10.70 23.66
N LEU A 288 -2.02 9.92 22.67
CA LEU A 288 -2.65 8.65 22.40
C LEU A 288 -2.01 7.53 23.23
N GLN A 289 -2.69 6.40 23.30
CA GLN A 289 -2.20 5.15 23.88
C GLN A 289 -2.44 4.04 22.86
N LEU A 290 -1.80 4.18 21.69
CA LEU A 290 -1.89 3.16 20.67
C LEU A 290 -1.10 1.92 21.09
N THR A 291 -1.55 0.76 20.64
CA THR A 291 -0.86 -0.52 20.87
C THR A 291 0.19 -0.76 19.79
N HIS A 292 -0.08 -0.27 18.58
CA HIS A 292 0.79 -0.53 17.44
C HIS A 292 0.71 0.59 16.38
N VAL A 293 1.88 1.00 15.87
CA VAL A 293 1.97 1.95 14.76
C VAL A 293 2.96 1.43 13.74
N TRP A 294 2.46 1.18 12.53
CA TRP A 294 3.32 0.93 11.38
C TRP A 294 3.57 2.18 10.57
N TYR A 295 4.76 2.26 10.02
CA TYR A 295 5.06 3.25 9.00
C TYR A 295 5.94 2.68 7.91
N ALA A 296 5.84 3.26 6.72
CA ALA A 296 6.68 2.96 5.57
C ALA A 296 7.42 4.23 5.12
N GLN A 297 8.54 4.05 4.45
CA GLN A 297 9.50 5.06 4.04
C GLN A 297 10.33 5.59 5.23
N ASN A 298 11.53 6.14 4.93
CA ASN A 298 12.45 6.62 5.96
C ASN A 298 11.90 7.84 6.69
N LEU A 299 12.06 7.84 7.99
CA LEU A 299 11.66 8.90 8.89
C LEU A 299 12.88 9.43 9.66
N ALA A 300 13.08 10.74 9.67
CA ALA A 300 14.16 11.35 10.44
C ALA A 300 14.00 11.07 11.94
N LYS A 301 15.12 10.95 12.67
CA LYS A 301 15.15 10.61 14.10
C LYS A 301 14.24 11.49 14.96
N GLY A 302 14.22 12.81 14.69
CA GLY A 302 13.36 13.74 15.42
C GLY A 302 11.87 13.49 15.19
N HIS A 303 11.47 13.15 13.96
CA HIS A 303 10.08 12.80 13.63
C HIS A 303 9.66 11.45 14.23
N PHE A 304 10.59 10.49 14.27
CA PHE A 304 10.35 9.19 14.91
C PHE A 304 10.04 9.38 16.42
N ALA A 305 10.91 10.09 17.14
CA ALA A 305 10.71 10.36 18.57
C ALA A 305 9.43 11.17 18.86
N ALA A 306 9.12 12.17 18.02
CA ALA A 306 7.90 12.95 18.16
C ALA A 306 6.63 12.12 17.89
N LEU A 307 6.67 11.19 16.94
CA LEU A 307 5.57 10.27 16.67
C LEU A 307 5.38 9.28 17.82
N GLU A 308 6.46 8.75 18.36
CA GLU A 308 6.44 7.89 19.55
C GLU A 308 5.79 8.61 20.74
N GLU A 309 6.19 9.85 21.01
CA GLU A 309 5.60 10.67 22.07
C GLU A 309 4.10 10.93 21.86
N LEU A 310 3.68 11.18 20.61
CA LEU A 310 2.27 11.39 20.27
C LEU A 310 1.44 10.12 20.42
N CYS A 311 1.96 8.98 19.97
CA CYS A 311 1.24 7.71 19.91
C CYS A 311 1.31 6.90 21.20
N GLY A 312 2.28 7.16 22.08
CA GLY A 312 2.54 6.39 23.31
C GLY A 312 3.18 5.02 23.08
N VAL A 313 3.62 4.75 21.85
CA VAL A 313 4.30 3.50 21.45
C VAL A 313 5.32 3.80 20.36
N ALA A 314 6.47 3.13 20.38
CA ALA A 314 7.49 3.25 19.37
C ALA A 314 6.96 2.77 18.01
N PRO A 315 7.00 3.62 16.97
CA PRO A 315 6.53 3.24 15.65
C PRO A 315 7.50 2.25 14.99
N ARG A 316 6.96 1.29 14.24
CA ARG A 316 7.71 0.21 13.61
C ARG A 316 7.76 0.40 12.10
N GLN A 317 8.96 0.50 11.55
CA GLN A 317 9.11 0.57 10.10
C GLN A 317 8.85 -0.79 9.48
N LEU A 318 8.19 -0.77 8.32
CA LEU A 318 7.98 -1.95 7.49
C LEU A 318 8.41 -1.68 6.05
N TYR A 319 8.78 -2.74 5.36
CA TYR A 319 9.08 -2.74 3.95
C TYR A 319 8.24 -3.79 3.21
N GLY A 320 7.63 -3.37 2.14
CA GLY A 320 6.86 -4.18 1.21
C GLY A 320 6.34 -3.35 0.05
N MET A 321 5.77 -4.01 -0.92
CA MET A 321 5.16 -3.39 -2.09
C MET A 321 3.91 -4.15 -2.49
N THR A 322 3.12 -3.60 -3.42
CA THR A 322 1.90 -4.27 -3.90
C THR A 322 2.20 -5.68 -4.39
N GLU A 323 3.32 -5.86 -5.06
CA GLU A 323 3.76 -7.12 -5.65
C GLU A 323 4.17 -8.18 -4.63
N THR A 324 4.66 -7.80 -3.46
CA THR A 324 5.00 -8.73 -2.37
C THR A 324 3.83 -9.06 -1.46
N THR A 325 2.66 -8.45 -1.69
CA THR A 325 1.45 -8.60 -0.90
C THR A 325 1.64 -8.22 0.58
N ALA A 326 1.97 -9.17 1.46
CA ALA A 326 2.40 -8.86 2.83
C ALA A 326 3.80 -8.23 2.84
N VAL A 327 4.15 -7.63 3.97
CA VAL A 327 5.48 -7.07 4.19
C VAL A 327 6.57 -8.16 4.08
N VAL A 328 7.73 -7.73 3.64
CA VAL A 328 8.93 -8.56 3.51
C VAL A 328 9.79 -8.44 4.76
N CYS A 329 9.93 -7.20 5.25
CA CYS A 329 10.69 -6.87 6.45
C CYS A 329 9.85 -5.97 7.37
N CYS A 330 10.04 -6.13 8.68
CA CYS A 330 9.40 -5.30 9.68
C CYS A 330 10.29 -5.24 10.93
N ASP A 331 10.36 -4.08 11.56
CA ASP A 331 11.02 -3.95 12.85
C ASP A 331 10.13 -4.56 13.95
N ARG A 332 10.59 -5.67 14.51
CA ARG A 332 9.91 -6.43 15.58
C ARG A 332 10.71 -6.44 16.88
N SER A 333 11.77 -5.62 16.95
CA SER A 333 12.59 -5.49 18.14
C SER A 333 11.82 -4.82 19.29
N ASP A 334 12.31 -4.98 20.50
CA ASP A 334 11.79 -4.27 21.67
C ASP A 334 12.16 -2.78 21.66
N ASP A 335 13.16 -2.41 20.86
CA ASP A 335 13.66 -1.03 20.68
C ASP A 335 13.77 -0.70 19.17
N PRO A 336 12.64 -0.39 18.50
CA PRO A 336 12.62 -0.08 17.07
C PRO A 336 13.47 1.14 16.73
N GLN A 337 14.20 1.07 15.61
CA GLN A 337 15.10 2.12 15.17
C GLN A 337 14.55 2.85 13.93
N HIS A 338 14.73 4.16 13.89
CA HIS A 338 14.20 5.04 12.84
C HIS A 338 14.80 4.81 11.44
N ASP A 339 15.98 4.25 11.36
CA ASP A 339 16.78 4.03 10.15
C ASP A 339 16.82 2.56 9.70
N SER A 340 16.11 1.67 10.42
CA SER A 340 16.02 0.25 10.11
C SER A 340 14.63 -0.14 9.64
N ILE A 341 14.55 -0.93 8.56
CA ILE A 341 13.31 -1.60 8.15
C ILE A 341 13.12 -2.94 8.88
N GLY A 342 13.90 -3.18 9.94
CA GLY A 342 13.87 -4.39 10.75
C GLY A 342 14.51 -5.60 10.08
N THR A 343 13.99 -6.76 10.39
CA THR A 343 14.46 -8.05 9.87
C THR A 343 13.43 -8.69 8.95
N VAL A 344 13.84 -9.70 8.19
CA VAL A 344 12.93 -10.50 7.36
C VAL A 344 11.86 -11.13 8.24
N VAL A 345 10.59 -11.01 7.84
CA VAL A 345 9.49 -11.57 8.63
C VAL A 345 9.45 -13.11 8.49
N PRO A 346 8.95 -13.85 9.50
CA PRO A 346 8.85 -15.29 9.44
C PRO A 346 8.11 -15.77 8.19
N GLY A 347 8.62 -16.83 7.56
CA GLY A 347 8.03 -17.41 6.35
C GLY A 347 8.33 -16.66 5.05
N ARG A 348 9.13 -15.58 5.11
CA ARG A 348 9.71 -14.93 3.94
C ARG A 348 11.18 -15.32 3.80
N GLU A 349 11.63 -15.39 2.57
CA GLU A 349 13.02 -15.58 2.20
C GLU A 349 13.45 -14.49 1.24
N ILE A 350 14.63 -13.91 1.45
CA ILE A 350 15.19 -12.87 0.58
C ILE A 350 16.63 -13.21 0.20
N LEU A 351 17.03 -12.68 -0.95
CA LEU A 351 18.41 -12.68 -1.37
C LEU A 351 18.84 -11.26 -1.75
N LEU A 352 19.98 -10.82 -1.21
CA LEU A 352 20.62 -9.57 -1.59
C LEU A 352 21.79 -9.92 -2.54
N VAL A 353 21.69 -9.46 -3.78
CA VAL A 353 22.69 -9.76 -4.82
C VAL A 353 23.52 -8.52 -5.09
N SER A 354 24.84 -8.63 -4.87
CA SER A 354 25.78 -7.57 -5.22
C SER A 354 25.71 -7.23 -6.71
N PRO A 355 25.43 -5.99 -7.09
CA PRO A 355 25.40 -5.59 -8.49
C PRO A 355 26.76 -5.63 -9.15
N THR A 356 27.85 -5.75 -8.36
CA THR A 356 29.23 -5.77 -8.84
C THR A 356 29.72 -7.19 -9.11
N SER A 357 29.49 -8.10 -8.16
CA SER A 357 29.99 -9.49 -8.26
C SER A 357 28.98 -10.47 -8.83
N GLY A 358 27.67 -10.14 -8.72
CA GLY A 358 26.59 -11.08 -9.04
C GLY A 358 26.42 -12.22 -8.02
N LEU A 359 27.14 -12.17 -6.89
CA LEU A 359 27.04 -13.11 -5.77
C LEU A 359 26.22 -12.50 -4.64
N THR A 360 26.01 -13.24 -3.56
CA THR A 360 25.40 -12.72 -2.34
C THR A 360 26.19 -11.51 -1.83
N ALA A 361 25.48 -10.41 -1.57
CA ALA A 361 26.09 -9.19 -1.04
C ALA A 361 26.65 -9.45 0.36
N ALA A 362 27.86 -8.96 0.62
CA ALA A 362 28.49 -9.04 1.94
C ALA A 362 27.75 -8.18 2.97
N GLU A 363 28.05 -8.39 4.25
CA GLU A 363 27.56 -7.54 5.34
C GLU A 363 27.89 -6.06 5.07
N GLY A 364 26.90 -5.17 5.19
CA GLY A 364 27.03 -3.74 4.89
C GLY A 364 27.07 -3.39 3.40
N GLU A 365 27.24 -4.37 2.50
CA GLU A 365 27.24 -4.12 1.07
C GLU A 365 25.81 -3.94 0.54
N PRO A 366 25.53 -2.87 -0.24
CA PRO A 366 24.26 -2.73 -0.93
C PRO A 366 24.04 -3.84 -1.96
N GLY A 367 22.90 -4.54 -1.87
CA GLY A 367 22.52 -5.61 -2.77
C GLY A 367 21.12 -5.43 -3.35
N LEU A 368 20.94 -5.87 -4.60
CA LEU A 368 19.64 -5.95 -5.27
C LEU A 368 18.77 -6.95 -4.53
N LEU A 369 17.55 -6.54 -4.16
CA LEU A 369 16.63 -7.36 -3.40
C LEU A 369 15.81 -8.29 -4.32
N PHE A 370 15.89 -9.58 -4.01
CA PHE A 370 14.99 -10.61 -4.51
C PHE A 370 14.20 -11.20 -3.37
N VAL A 371 12.92 -11.50 -3.62
CA VAL A 371 12.00 -12.08 -2.63
C VAL A 371 11.48 -13.41 -3.16
N SER A 372 11.61 -14.48 -2.38
CA SER A 372 11.10 -15.81 -2.70
C SER A 372 9.60 -15.91 -2.35
N GLY A 373 8.84 -16.67 -3.16
CA GLY A 373 7.44 -16.95 -2.90
C GLY A 373 6.72 -17.60 -4.08
N ARG A 374 5.47 -18.02 -3.85
CA ARG A 374 4.60 -18.58 -4.88
C ARG A 374 3.75 -17.47 -5.51
N ARG A 375 3.71 -17.44 -6.84
CA ARG A 375 2.87 -16.48 -7.58
C ARG A 375 1.40 -16.70 -7.27
N GLY A 376 0.69 -15.61 -7.03
CA GLY A 376 -0.73 -15.63 -6.67
C GLY A 376 -1.00 -16.03 -5.21
N ILE A 377 0.03 -16.23 -4.38
CA ILE A 377 -0.12 -16.55 -2.95
C ILE A 377 0.71 -15.57 -2.10
N GLU A 378 2.01 -15.77 -2.00
CA GLU A 378 2.92 -14.87 -1.28
C GLU A 378 3.37 -13.69 -2.15
N LEU A 379 3.38 -13.87 -3.46
CA LEU A 379 3.68 -12.85 -4.46
C LEU A 379 2.45 -12.62 -5.34
N PHE A 380 2.37 -11.47 -5.96
CA PHE A 380 1.33 -11.19 -6.96
C PHE A 380 1.31 -12.22 -8.08
N ALA A 381 0.19 -12.33 -8.80
CA ALA A 381 0.08 -13.30 -9.87
C ALA A 381 0.89 -12.90 -11.11
N GLU A 382 0.68 -11.67 -11.59
CA GLU A 382 1.34 -11.15 -12.79
C GLU A 382 1.13 -9.64 -12.94
N TYR A 383 1.89 -9.01 -13.80
CA TYR A 383 1.53 -7.72 -14.38
C TYR A 383 0.58 -7.94 -15.57
N MET A 384 -0.61 -7.39 -15.48
CA MET A 384 -1.67 -7.52 -16.48
C MET A 384 -1.18 -7.11 -17.87
N ASP A 385 -1.36 -8.00 -18.85
CA ASP A 385 -1.05 -7.77 -20.26
C ASP A 385 0.38 -7.24 -20.53
N ASN A 386 1.34 -7.62 -19.67
CA ASN A 386 2.72 -7.16 -19.77
C ASN A 386 3.74 -8.31 -19.65
N PRO A 387 3.88 -9.16 -20.70
CA PRO A 387 4.81 -10.29 -20.67
C PRO A 387 6.27 -9.88 -20.44
N GLN A 388 6.67 -8.72 -20.96
CA GLN A 388 8.03 -8.21 -20.77
C GLN A 388 8.30 -7.88 -19.30
N ALA A 389 7.39 -7.19 -18.63
CA ALA A 389 7.55 -6.87 -17.20
C ALA A 389 7.49 -8.14 -16.35
N ASN A 390 6.66 -9.12 -16.71
CA ASN A 390 6.59 -10.42 -16.04
C ASN A 390 7.91 -11.18 -16.18
N GLY A 391 8.50 -11.24 -17.39
CA GLY A 391 9.81 -11.83 -17.61
C GLY A 391 10.89 -11.14 -16.77
N GLN A 392 10.94 -9.81 -16.78
CA GLN A 392 11.91 -9.06 -15.96
C GLN A 392 11.74 -9.29 -14.46
N ALA A 393 10.52 -9.49 -13.99
CA ALA A 393 10.20 -9.66 -12.58
C ALA A 393 10.52 -11.07 -12.06
N PHE A 394 10.24 -12.12 -12.85
CA PHE A 394 10.28 -13.51 -12.40
C PHE A 394 11.30 -14.39 -13.11
N ASP A 395 11.54 -14.16 -14.41
CA ASP A 395 12.51 -14.92 -15.21
C ASP A 395 13.92 -14.30 -15.09
N SER A 396 14.08 -13.43 -14.11
CA SER A 396 15.35 -12.76 -13.94
C SER A 396 16.45 -13.81 -14.04
N THR A 397 17.48 -13.46 -14.77
CA THR A 397 18.80 -14.04 -14.71
C THR A 397 19.37 -13.83 -13.30
N MET A 398 18.59 -14.29 -12.28
CA MET A 398 19.16 -14.46 -10.95
C MET A 398 20.45 -15.22 -11.17
N PRO A 399 21.56 -14.69 -10.72
CA PRO A 399 22.81 -15.43 -10.84
C PRO A 399 22.58 -16.74 -10.11
N GLN A 400 22.45 -17.83 -10.85
CA GLN A 400 22.40 -19.16 -10.24
C GLN A 400 23.57 -19.36 -9.28
N ALA A 401 24.65 -18.62 -9.54
CA ALA A 401 25.80 -18.48 -8.67
C ALA A 401 25.45 -17.91 -7.28
N ALA A 402 24.56 -16.91 -7.18
CA ALA A 402 24.18 -16.33 -5.88
C ALA A 402 23.28 -17.28 -5.07
N ILE A 403 22.39 -18.03 -5.72
CA ILE A 403 21.59 -19.07 -5.05
C ILE A 403 22.51 -20.19 -4.55
N ALA A 404 23.44 -20.64 -5.38
CA ALA A 404 24.39 -21.69 -5.01
C ALA A 404 25.39 -21.21 -3.93
N ASP A 405 25.69 -19.93 -3.85
CA ASP A 405 26.53 -19.31 -2.84
C ASP A 405 25.78 -19.20 -1.49
N ALA A 406 24.55 -18.74 -1.51
CA ALA A 406 23.67 -18.72 -0.34
C ALA A 406 23.46 -20.13 0.23
N ALA A 407 23.17 -21.11 -0.62
CA ALA A 407 23.01 -22.51 -0.21
C ALA A 407 24.28 -23.15 0.41
N ARG A 408 25.46 -22.61 0.11
CA ARG A 408 26.74 -23.05 0.72
C ARG A 408 26.98 -22.39 2.07
N SER A 409 26.55 -21.16 2.26
CA SER A 409 26.67 -20.43 3.53
C SER A 409 25.69 -20.95 4.59
N ASP A 410 24.53 -21.49 4.18
CA ASP A 410 23.49 -22.04 5.05
C ASP A 410 23.65 -23.56 5.31
N ALA A 411 24.73 -24.20 4.86
CA ALA A 411 24.95 -25.64 5.02
C ALA A 411 25.00 -26.12 6.49
N ASP A 412 25.12 -25.20 7.45
CA ASP A 412 25.05 -25.46 8.89
C ASP A 412 23.70 -25.09 9.55
N ALA A 413 22.74 -24.56 8.79
CA ALA A 413 21.40 -24.24 9.28
C ALA A 413 20.44 -25.39 8.94
N GLU A 414 19.84 -26.02 9.96
CA GLU A 414 18.76 -26.98 9.72
C GLU A 414 17.61 -26.29 8.96
N PRO A 415 17.11 -26.89 7.86
CA PRO A 415 16.00 -26.32 7.12
C PRO A 415 14.76 -26.30 8.02
N THR A 416 14.29 -25.11 8.39
CA THR A 416 12.99 -24.97 9.04
C THR A 416 11.91 -25.31 8.02
N THR A 417 11.60 -26.61 7.92
CA THR A 417 10.43 -27.14 7.21
C THR A 417 9.18 -26.90 8.05
N ALA A 418 8.81 -25.63 8.24
CA ALA A 418 7.50 -25.31 8.77
C ALA A 418 6.47 -25.41 7.64
N ASP A 419 5.60 -26.44 7.72
CA ASP A 419 4.34 -26.62 6.99
C ASP A 419 4.24 -25.95 5.60
N ARG A 420 4.94 -26.49 4.61
CA ARG A 420 4.62 -26.21 3.19
C ARG A 420 3.46 -27.11 2.79
N PRO A 421 2.27 -26.59 2.51
CA PRO A 421 1.20 -27.40 1.95
C PRO A 421 1.62 -27.94 0.57
N ASP A 422 1.28 -29.20 0.32
CA ASP A 422 1.56 -29.97 -0.92
C ASP A 422 0.84 -29.42 -2.18
N ASP A 423 0.73 -28.12 -2.38
CA ASP A 423 0.11 -27.56 -3.57
C ASP A 423 1.20 -27.09 -4.55
N ALA A 424 1.15 -27.62 -5.77
CA ALA A 424 2.22 -27.71 -6.76
C ALA A 424 2.55 -26.37 -7.49
N SER A 425 2.40 -25.22 -6.85
CA SER A 425 2.92 -23.97 -7.42
C SER A 425 4.40 -23.83 -7.10
N GLU A 426 5.21 -23.76 -8.13
CA GLU A 426 6.66 -23.59 -8.03
C GLU A 426 7.00 -22.27 -7.31
N THR A 427 7.89 -22.32 -6.32
CA THR A 427 8.46 -21.15 -5.66
C THR A 427 9.37 -20.44 -6.65
N VAL A 428 9.14 -19.14 -6.83
CA VAL A 428 9.91 -18.28 -7.72
C VAL A 428 10.61 -17.17 -6.95
N TRP A 429 11.60 -16.55 -7.57
CA TRP A 429 12.23 -15.34 -7.07
C TRP A 429 11.66 -14.13 -7.82
N PHE A 430 11.23 -13.12 -7.06
CA PHE A 430 10.74 -11.85 -7.57
C PHE A 430 11.80 -10.77 -7.40
N PHE A 431 12.21 -10.15 -8.49
CA PHE A 431 13.10 -8.99 -8.48
C PHE A 431 12.31 -7.71 -8.17
N THR A 432 12.56 -7.12 -7.02
CA THR A 432 11.81 -5.94 -6.55
C THR A 432 12.23 -4.63 -7.23
N GLY A 433 13.45 -4.57 -7.75
CA GLY A 433 14.08 -3.33 -8.21
C GLY A 433 14.58 -2.43 -7.08
N ASP A 434 14.54 -2.90 -5.83
CA ASP A 434 15.03 -2.17 -4.67
C ASP A 434 16.41 -2.66 -4.24
N ILE A 435 17.16 -1.80 -3.56
CA ILE A 435 18.49 -2.07 -3.02
C ILE A 435 18.41 -1.96 -1.50
N LEU A 436 18.86 -3.01 -0.82
CA LEU A 436 18.97 -3.05 0.64
C LEU A 436 20.43 -3.34 1.04
N SER A 437 20.78 -3.02 2.28
CA SER A 437 21.99 -3.53 2.94
C SER A 437 21.61 -4.25 4.23
N ARG A 438 22.44 -5.20 4.65
CA ARG A 438 22.23 -6.00 5.87
C ARG A 438 23.37 -5.72 6.86
N ASN A 439 23.00 -5.39 8.09
CA ASN A 439 23.95 -5.23 9.20
C ASN A 439 24.34 -6.57 9.82
N SER A 440 25.36 -6.56 10.67
CA SER A 440 25.86 -7.71 11.43
C SER A 440 24.84 -8.33 12.39
N ASP A 441 23.87 -7.54 12.87
CA ASP A 441 22.77 -8.00 13.71
C ASP A 441 21.59 -8.59 12.91
N GLY A 442 21.70 -8.62 11.57
CA GLY A 442 20.67 -9.09 10.66
C GLY A 442 19.61 -8.05 10.29
N SER A 443 19.64 -6.85 10.89
CA SER A 443 18.75 -5.75 10.52
C SER A 443 19.04 -5.26 9.10
N LEU A 444 18.00 -4.75 8.45
CA LEU A 444 18.04 -4.32 7.06
C LEU A 444 17.83 -2.81 6.96
N HIS A 445 18.52 -2.20 6.01
CA HIS A 445 18.36 -0.80 5.65
C HIS A 445 17.93 -0.67 4.20
N PHE A 446 16.98 0.23 3.94
CA PHE A 446 16.59 0.59 2.60
C PHE A 446 17.57 1.63 2.04
N VAL A 447 18.35 1.23 1.04
CA VAL A 447 19.32 2.11 0.37
C VAL A 447 18.66 2.94 -0.72
N GLY A 448 17.77 2.33 -1.53
CA GLY A 448 17.09 3.03 -2.60
C GLY A 448 16.51 2.09 -3.66
N ARG A 449 16.11 2.69 -4.78
CA ARG A 449 15.73 1.92 -5.96
C ARG A 449 16.93 1.76 -6.89
N ALA A 450 16.99 0.64 -7.57
CA ALA A 450 18.03 0.40 -8.57
C ALA A 450 18.04 1.50 -9.67
N ASP A 451 16.86 2.03 -9.99
CA ASP A 451 16.68 3.12 -10.97
C ASP A 451 17.01 4.51 -10.40
N ASP A 452 17.02 4.67 -9.07
CA ASP A 452 17.31 5.94 -8.37
C ASP A 452 18.78 6.04 -7.93
N VAL A 453 19.59 5.01 -8.17
CA VAL A 453 21.05 5.06 -8.00
C VAL A 453 21.67 5.54 -9.30
N VAL A 454 22.31 6.68 -9.23
CA VAL A 454 22.92 7.35 -10.39
C VAL A 454 24.42 7.42 -10.25
N LYS A 455 25.15 7.39 -11.38
CA LYS A 455 26.59 7.60 -11.37
C LYS A 455 26.88 9.10 -11.46
N VAL A 456 27.47 9.67 -10.40
CA VAL A 456 27.94 11.05 -10.34
C VAL A 456 29.47 11.03 -10.26
N ALA A 457 30.13 11.54 -11.28
CA ALA A 457 31.60 11.54 -11.37
C ALA A 457 32.25 10.17 -11.13
N GLY A 458 31.55 9.07 -11.54
CA GLY A 458 32.02 7.68 -11.39
C GLY A 458 31.62 6.99 -10.10
N GLU A 459 31.09 7.69 -9.12
CA GLU A 459 30.58 7.15 -7.85
C GLU A 459 29.08 6.86 -7.94
N ASN A 460 28.61 5.77 -7.33
CA ASN A 460 27.19 5.47 -7.20
C ASN A 460 26.59 6.34 -6.10
N VAL A 461 25.58 7.14 -6.44
CA VAL A 461 24.86 8.03 -5.53
C VAL A 461 23.40 7.62 -5.48
N SER A 462 22.91 7.26 -4.32
CA SER A 462 21.48 7.02 -4.07
C SER A 462 20.77 8.35 -3.85
N LEU A 463 19.87 8.70 -4.76
CA LEU A 463 19.07 9.93 -4.62
C LEU A 463 18.21 9.92 -3.36
N THR A 464 17.73 8.73 -2.96
CA THR A 464 16.91 8.53 -1.75
C THR A 464 17.72 8.77 -0.47
N GLU A 465 18.97 8.31 -0.41
CA GLU A 465 19.86 8.60 0.73
C GLU A 465 20.20 10.08 0.84
N VAL A 466 20.43 10.75 -0.30
CA VAL A 466 20.63 12.20 -0.31
C VAL A 466 19.40 12.94 0.21
N GLU A 467 18.20 12.54 -0.21
CA GLU A 467 16.93 13.09 0.30
C GLU A 467 16.78 12.86 1.80
N ALA A 468 17.07 11.66 2.29
CA ALA A 468 16.98 11.32 3.70
C ALA A 468 17.90 12.20 4.56
N ALA A 469 19.15 12.34 4.16
CA ALA A 469 20.11 13.21 4.85
C ALA A 469 19.70 14.69 4.83
N LEU A 470 19.28 15.21 3.67
CA LEU A 470 18.89 16.61 3.54
C LEU A 470 17.58 16.94 4.26
N ALA A 471 16.69 15.97 4.47
CA ALA A 471 15.47 16.16 5.25
C ALA A 471 15.75 16.45 6.74
N GLU A 472 16.95 16.18 7.23
CA GLU A 472 17.38 16.49 8.60
C GLU A 472 17.90 17.93 8.75
N THR A 473 18.02 18.67 7.64
CA THR A 473 18.48 20.06 7.69
C THR A 473 17.48 20.95 8.43
N PRO A 474 17.90 21.74 9.41
CA PRO A 474 17.03 22.69 10.09
C PRO A 474 16.27 23.61 9.11
N GLY A 475 14.98 23.76 9.31
CA GLY A 475 14.12 24.58 8.44
C GLY A 475 13.66 23.90 7.13
N VAL A 476 14.01 22.65 6.90
CA VAL A 476 13.51 21.85 5.77
C VAL A 476 12.31 21.02 6.24
N LEU A 477 11.16 21.17 5.57
CA LEU A 477 9.99 20.31 5.74
C LEU A 477 10.13 19.05 4.89
N GLU A 478 10.53 19.21 3.63
CA GLU A 478 10.65 18.13 2.67
C GLU A 478 11.71 18.47 1.63
N VAL A 479 12.30 17.44 1.03
CA VAL A 479 13.25 17.56 -0.07
C VAL A 479 13.04 16.45 -1.08
N ALA A 480 13.23 16.78 -2.35
CA ALA A 480 13.35 15.81 -3.43
C ALA A 480 14.64 16.04 -4.20
N VAL A 481 15.29 14.98 -4.62
CA VAL A 481 16.54 15.04 -5.38
C VAL A 481 16.37 14.31 -6.70
N ILE A 482 16.81 14.96 -7.78
CA ILE A 482 16.85 14.36 -9.12
C ILE A 482 18.26 14.44 -9.71
N ALA A 483 18.54 13.52 -10.60
CA ALA A 483 19.73 13.55 -11.44
C ALA A 483 19.51 14.48 -12.64
N VAL A 484 20.42 15.37 -12.91
CA VAL A 484 20.37 16.26 -14.07
C VAL A 484 21.68 16.16 -14.87
N PRO A 485 21.62 16.24 -16.21
CA PRO A 485 22.82 16.25 -17.03
C PRO A 485 23.72 17.46 -16.72
N ASP A 486 25.04 17.23 -16.69
CA ASP A 486 26.05 18.27 -16.50
C ASP A 486 27.12 18.12 -17.59
N PRO A 487 27.50 19.20 -18.28
CA PRO A 487 28.46 19.10 -19.40
C PRO A 487 29.89 18.71 -18.99
N VAL A 488 30.24 18.79 -17.72
CA VAL A 488 31.60 18.46 -17.20
C VAL A 488 31.63 17.15 -16.43
N ARG A 489 30.54 16.86 -15.70
CA ARG A 489 30.47 15.70 -14.78
C ARG A 489 29.52 14.62 -15.26
N ASP A 490 28.98 14.76 -16.46
CA ASP A 490 27.98 13.88 -17.07
C ASP A 490 26.62 13.99 -16.35
N VAL A 491 26.57 13.75 -15.04
CA VAL A 491 25.39 13.86 -14.19
C VAL A 491 25.76 14.53 -12.86
N VAL A 492 24.88 15.40 -12.36
CA VAL A 492 24.92 15.97 -11.01
C VAL A 492 23.56 15.89 -10.33
N THR A 493 23.52 16.04 -9.03
CA THR A 493 22.27 16.04 -8.26
C THR A 493 21.70 17.46 -8.13
N SER A 494 20.36 17.57 -8.19
CA SER A 494 19.60 18.82 -8.01
C SER A 494 18.55 18.61 -6.92
N ALA A 495 18.56 19.42 -5.87
CA ALA A 495 17.64 19.34 -4.74
C ALA A 495 16.52 20.38 -4.85
N TYR A 496 15.30 19.95 -4.61
CA TYR A 496 14.08 20.75 -4.51
C TYR A 496 13.61 20.72 -3.06
N VAL A 497 13.63 21.84 -2.38
CA VAL A 497 13.44 21.96 -0.93
C VAL A 497 12.14 22.70 -0.65
N VAL A 498 11.28 22.10 0.18
CA VAL A 498 10.10 22.75 0.76
C VAL A 498 10.50 23.26 2.14
N PRO A 499 10.43 24.55 2.43
CA PRO A 499 10.75 25.08 3.76
C PRO A 499 9.68 24.70 4.79
N ALA A 500 10.09 24.48 6.03
CA ALA A 500 9.18 24.27 7.15
C ALA A 500 8.35 25.53 7.46
N ASP A 501 8.96 26.69 7.31
CA ASP A 501 8.33 28.00 7.41
C ASP A 501 8.54 28.76 6.09
N PRO A 502 7.48 28.98 5.29
CA PRO A 502 7.58 29.73 4.04
C PRO A 502 8.06 31.17 4.21
N ASP A 503 7.80 31.79 5.36
CA ASP A 503 8.19 33.17 5.67
C ASP A 503 9.66 33.28 6.14
N SER A 504 10.26 32.12 6.52
CA SER A 504 11.65 32.06 6.98
C SER A 504 12.35 30.80 6.38
N PRO A 505 12.52 30.76 5.04
CA PRO A 505 13.12 29.60 4.39
C PRO A 505 14.61 29.48 4.73
N PRO A 506 15.17 28.25 4.77
CA PRO A 506 16.60 28.06 4.99
C PRO A 506 17.41 28.71 3.87
N LYS A 507 18.53 29.35 4.23
CA LYS A 507 19.42 29.96 3.26
C LYS A 507 20.18 28.88 2.49
N ARG A 508 20.50 29.18 1.25
CA ARG A 508 21.26 28.26 0.39
C ARG A 508 22.60 27.85 1.04
N THR A 509 23.29 28.77 1.71
CA THR A 509 24.54 28.47 2.41
C THR A 509 24.35 27.47 3.56
N GLU A 510 23.23 27.55 4.29
CA GLU A 510 22.90 26.62 5.38
C GLU A 510 22.65 25.21 4.84
N LEU A 511 21.95 25.10 3.70
CA LEU A 511 21.73 23.83 3.00
C LEU A 511 23.04 23.23 2.48
N GLU A 512 23.91 24.06 1.87
CA GLU A 512 25.23 23.65 1.35
C GLU A 512 26.17 23.22 2.48
N ASP A 513 26.22 23.96 3.60
CA ASP A 513 27.04 23.63 4.77
C ASP A 513 26.57 22.32 5.41
N PHE A 514 25.26 22.11 5.54
CA PHE A 514 24.70 20.86 6.05
C PHE A 514 25.04 19.69 5.13
N ALA A 515 24.85 19.85 3.82
CA ALA A 515 25.23 18.83 2.85
C ALA A 515 26.72 18.52 2.88
N ALA A 516 27.56 19.54 3.10
CA ALA A 516 29.00 19.37 3.19
C ALA A 516 29.44 18.57 4.44
N ALA A 517 28.71 18.72 5.52
CA ALA A 517 28.98 18.01 6.78
C ALA A 517 28.47 16.54 6.78
N ASN A 518 27.39 16.26 6.04
CA ASN A 518 26.65 14.99 6.17
C ASN A 518 26.68 14.12 4.91
N LEU A 519 27.11 14.62 3.75
CA LEU A 519 27.11 13.87 2.50
C LEU A 519 28.50 13.77 1.87
N PRO A 520 28.83 12.62 1.25
CA PRO A 520 30.00 12.48 0.39
C PRO A 520 30.00 13.52 -0.72
N LYS A 521 31.17 13.91 -1.21
CA LYS A 521 31.30 14.99 -2.20
C LYS A 521 30.48 14.77 -3.47
N ALA A 522 30.43 13.55 -3.98
CA ALA A 522 29.67 13.19 -5.17
C ALA A 522 28.14 13.29 -4.97
N ALA A 523 27.66 13.08 -3.75
CA ALA A 523 26.25 13.10 -3.40
C ALA A 523 25.69 14.51 -3.13
N ARG A 524 26.55 15.53 -2.93
CA ARG A 524 26.15 16.90 -2.61
C ARG A 524 25.45 17.55 -3.78
N PRO A 525 24.23 18.12 -3.59
CA PRO A 525 23.52 18.78 -4.68
C PRO A 525 24.30 19.97 -5.25
N HIS A 526 24.34 20.04 -6.57
CA HIS A 526 24.93 21.16 -7.30
C HIS A 526 23.92 22.29 -7.53
N HIS A 527 22.65 21.91 -7.65
CA HIS A 527 21.55 22.85 -7.83
C HIS A 527 20.58 22.74 -6.67
N TRP A 528 20.10 23.90 -6.22
CA TRP A 528 19.14 24.02 -5.13
C TRP A 528 17.98 24.89 -5.56
N GLN A 529 16.77 24.44 -5.33
CA GLN A 529 15.56 25.17 -5.64
C GLN A 529 14.59 25.10 -4.47
N LEU A 530 14.16 26.25 -3.95
CA LEU A 530 13.06 26.33 -3.02
C LEU A 530 11.74 26.23 -3.78
N VAL A 531 10.82 25.42 -3.28
CA VAL A 531 9.49 25.20 -3.88
C VAL A 531 8.43 25.22 -2.79
N ASP A 532 7.21 25.63 -3.13
CA ASP A 532 6.10 25.67 -2.17
C ASP A 532 5.60 24.27 -1.82
N ALA A 533 5.68 23.33 -2.77
CA ALA A 533 5.28 21.93 -2.59
C ALA A 533 5.99 21.04 -3.62
N LEU A 534 6.21 19.78 -3.25
CA LEU A 534 6.68 18.74 -4.17
C LEU A 534 5.50 18.08 -4.91
N PRO A 535 5.63 17.82 -6.23
CA PRO A 535 4.61 17.09 -6.97
C PRO A 535 4.49 15.66 -6.44
N ARG A 536 3.25 15.25 -6.10
CA ARG A 536 3.01 13.95 -5.45
C ARG A 536 1.97 13.13 -6.17
N THR A 537 2.04 11.84 -5.94
CA THR A 537 0.92 10.94 -6.15
C THR A 537 -0.08 11.13 -5.00
N SER A 538 -1.29 10.61 -5.17
CA SER A 538 -2.34 10.58 -4.14
C SER A 538 -1.93 9.91 -2.82
N VAL A 539 -0.94 9.02 -2.85
CA VAL A 539 -0.34 8.40 -1.65
C VAL A 539 0.85 9.15 -1.08
N GLY A 540 1.10 10.35 -1.58
CA GLY A 540 2.19 11.18 -1.09
C GLY A 540 3.58 10.81 -1.62
N LYS A 541 3.73 9.87 -2.57
CA LYS A 541 5.00 9.59 -3.23
C LYS A 541 5.38 10.74 -4.15
N ILE A 542 6.63 11.17 -4.12
CA ILE A 542 7.13 12.27 -4.96
C ILE A 542 7.17 11.82 -6.43
N ARG A 543 6.58 12.63 -7.31
CA ARG A 543 6.67 12.46 -8.78
C ARG A 543 7.92 13.15 -9.29
N ARG A 544 9.11 12.53 -9.13
CA ARG A 544 10.39 13.13 -9.54
C ARG A 544 10.43 13.56 -11.01
N PHE A 545 9.75 12.85 -11.91
CA PHE A 545 9.66 13.20 -13.32
C PHE A 545 8.93 14.52 -13.60
N ALA A 546 8.09 14.98 -12.66
CA ALA A 546 7.35 16.24 -12.74
C ALA A 546 8.14 17.44 -12.17
N LEU A 547 9.32 17.21 -11.58
CA LEU A 547 10.21 18.28 -11.16
C LEU A 547 10.88 18.88 -12.41
N ASN A 548 10.75 20.19 -12.56
CA ASN A 548 11.37 20.90 -13.67
C ASN A 548 12.89 20.79 -13.57
N ARG A 549 13.53 20.35 -14.64
CA ARG A 549 14.99 20.43 -14.74
C ARG A 549 15.37 21.90 -14.70
N PRO A 550 16.42 22.31 -13.94
CA PRO A 550 16.87 23.69 -13.94
C PRO A 550 17.19 24.10 -15.39
N SER A 551 16.63 25.21 -15.81
CA SER A 551 17.02 25.85 -17.08
C SER A 551 18.49 26.25 -16.95
N ASN A 552 19.32 25.80 -17.86
CA ASN A 552 20.74 26.19 -17.92
C ASN A 552 20.89 27.70 -18.06
#